data_ead0bd9de816b9f3fd559cff90aa2d1d
#
_entry.id   ead0bd9de816b9f3fd559cff90aa2d1d
#
_cell.length_a   1.000
_cell.length_b   1.000
_cell.length_c   1.000
_cell.angle_alpha   90.00
_cell.angle_beta   90.00
_cell.angle_gamma   90.00
#
_symmetry.space_group_name_H-M   'P 1'
#
loop_
_entity.id
_entity.type
_entity.pdbx_description
1 polymer ?
#
loop_
_entity_poly.entity_id
_entity_poly.type
_entity_poly.pdbx_seq_one_letter_code
_entity_poly.pdbx_strand_id
1 'polypeptide(L)'
;NAILTREQWLGVLDFCKDIGAKLLISVADCEGLHHADEPWNPSQAEQIFALSKEYGKAIDAAEFVNEPNLLAMSGCPKGYTAEQYVRDQDIFIRWLHENYPDCPFVGPCSTEGVLKKHGEKAQGGGVGDILPQCSTDDLMKGAQEKLDVYSYHYYNGVSERLEPVMPFAHWKADKAHTEEYLAVASNMAKFHAEKRDIYCLGGEMWVTEAGDAGGGGDTWASTYLDVFRTLNELGSFSVVTKGIIFHNTLASSDYGYLKPEVFDPRPNYFAVLLWNRLMGTTVYDAAEPIREGAHVYAHSRADGKPGKAYLVINNSLTETTTVTLPKEAEVYQLSAETLRSQTMLCNGKALVLGEGDALPEIAPAAAPAGELVLPAATCTFIVL
;
A
#
# COMPACT_ATOMS: atom_id res chain seq x y z
N ASN A 1 6.86 -3.41 -27.37
CA ASN A 1 5.71 -2.64 -26.90
C ASN A 1 4.58 -3.59 -26.55
N ALA A 2 4.13 -3.58 -25.31
CA ALA A 2 2.97 -4.36 -24.89
C ALA A 2 1.71 -3.64 -25.38
N ILE A 3 0.83 -4.35 -26.06
CA ILE A 3 -0.49 -3.87 -26.44
C ILE A 3 -1.47 -4.63 -25.56
N LEU A 4 -2.29 -3.91 -24.80
CA LEU A 4 -3.39 -4.51 -24.05
C LEU A 4 -4.46 -4.96 -25.04
N THR A 5 -4.66 -6.27 -25.16
CA THR A 5 -5.70 -6.80 -26.04
C THR A 5 -7.07 -6.76 -25.38
N ARG A 6 -8.13 -6.78 -26.20
CA ARG A 6 -9.50 -6.87 -25.69
C ARG A 6 -9.71 -8.08 -24.79
N GLU A 7 -9.17 -9.24 -25.15
CA GLU A 7 -9.27 -10.47 -24.38
C GLU A 7 -8.61 -10.34 -22.99
N GLN A 8 -7.39 -9.79 -22.95
CA GLN A 8 -6.70 -9.52 -21.68
C GLN A 8 -7.50 -8.58 -20.78
N TRP A 9 -8.06 -7.51 -21.36
CA TRP A 9 -8.86 -6.58 -20.58
C TRP A 9 -10.15 -7.21 -20.04
N LEU A 10 -10.87 -7.99 -20.87
CA LEU A 10 -12.04 -8.73 -20.40
C LEU A 10 -11.68 -9.71 -19.27
N GLY A 11 -10.53 -10.36 -19.33
CA GLY A 11 -10.03 -11.22 -18.25
C GLY A 11 -9.82 -10.46 -16.93
N VAL A 12 -9.33 -9.21 -16.96
CA VAL A 12 -9.24 -8.34 -15.78
C VAL A 12 -10.63 -8.03 -15.22
N LEU A 13 -11.58 -7.69 -16.09
CA LEU A 13 -12.95 -7.37 -15.68
C LEU A 13 -13.65 -8.59 -15.07
N ASP A 14 -13.48 -9.78 -15.66
CA ASP A 14 -14.04 -11.03 -15.13
C ASP A 14 -13.43 -11.36 -13.76
N PHE A 15 -12.11 -11.27 -13.61
CA PHE A 15 -11.46 -11.44 -12.32
C PHE A 15 -12.04 -10.52 -11.25
N CYS A 16 -12.19 -9.22 -11.55
CA CYS A 16 -12.79 -8.27 -10.61
C CYS A 16 -14.24 -8.61 -10.26
N LYS A 17 -15.03 -9.10 -11.23
CA LYS A 17 -16.42 -9.55 -10.97
C LYS A 17 -16.44 -10.77 -10.08
N ASP A 18 -15.63 -11.77 -10.36
CA ASP A 18 -15.63 -13.06 -9.68
C ASP A 18 -15.25 -12.92 -8.19
N ILE A 19 -14.30 -12.04 -7.87
CA ILE A 19 -13.90 -11.78 -6.49
C ILE A 19 -14.61 -10.60 -5.84
N GLY A 20 -15.50 -9.89 -6.56
CA GLY A 20 -16.20 -8.70 -6.06
C GLY A 20 -15.31 -7.50 -5.83
N ALA A 21 -14.16 -7.40 -6.52
CA ALA A 21 -13.23 -6.31 -6.38
C ALA A 21 -13.67 -5.05 -7.13
N LYS A 22 -13.31 -3.90 -6.57
CA LYS A 22 -13.31 -2.62 -7.28
C LYS A 22 -12.05 -2.49 -8.13
N LEU A 23 -12.14 -1.72 -9.22
CA LEU A 23 -11.08 -1.55 -10.19
C LEU A 23 -10.64 -0.09 -10.28
N LEU A 24 -9.41 0.18 -9.88
CA LEU A 24 -8.69 1.42 -10.17
C LEU A 24 -7.73 1.17 -11.33
N ILE A 25 -7.66 2.11 -12.26
CA ILE A 25 -6.70 2.05 -13.37
C ILE A 25 -5.87 3.33 -13.45
N SER A 26 -4.63 3.23 -13.93
CA SER A 26 -3.85 4.36 -14.40
C SER A 26 -4.01 4.52 -15.91
N VAL A 27 -4.30 5.74 -16.36
CA VAL A 27 -4.42 6.08 -17.78
C VAL A 27 -3.07 6.54 -18.29
N ALA A 28 -2.68 6.05 -19.46
CA ALA A 28 -1.38 6.36 -20.04
C ALA A 28 -1.35 7.77 -20.66
N ASP A 29 -0.20 8.40 -20.53
CA ASP A 29 0.23 9.53 -21.34
C ASP A 29 1.59 9.20 -21.96
N CYS A 30 1.65 9.13 -23.29
CA CYS A 30 2.85 8.66 -23.99
C CYS A 30 2.97 9.20 -25.39
N GLU A 31 4.19 9.10 -25.97
CA GLU A 31 4.50 9.53 -27.33
C GLU A 31 3.62 8.89 -28.41
N GLY A 32 3.05 7.71 -28.14
CA GLY A 32 2.12 7.04 -29.07
C GLY A 32 0.71 7.64 -29.06
N LEU A 33 0.39 8.51 -28.12
CA LEU A 33 -0.89 9.16 -27.99
C LEU A 33 -0.85 10.61 -28.50
N HIS A 34 0.19 11.37 -28.13
CA HIS A 34 0.43 12.74 -28.56
C HIS A 34 1.90 13.13 -28.32
N HIS A 35 2.34 14.24 -28.89
CA HIS A 35 3.64 14.85 -28.58
C HIS A 35 3.54 15.82 -27.40
N ALA A 36 4.66 16.09 -26.74
CA ALA A 36 4.69 16.92 -25.52
C ALA A 36 4.08 18.34 -25.69
N ASP A 37 4.18 18.95 -26.84
CA ASP A 37 3.61 20.26 -27.18
C ASP A 37 2.12 20.23 -27.52
N GLU A 38 1.57 19.04 -27.77
CA GLU A 38 0.14 18.82 -28.01
C GLU A 38 -0.58 18.48 -26.70
N PRO A 39 -1.86 18.84 -26.55
CA PRO A 39 -2.64 18.39 -25.39
C PRO A 39 -2.94 16.90 -25.47
N TRP A 40 -3.01 16.26 -24.30
CA TRP A 40 -3.52 14.89 -24.17
C TRP A 40 -4.93 14.76 -24.77
N ASN A 41 -5.22 13.60 -25.33
CA ASN A 41 -6.56 13.29 -25.88
C ASN A 41 -7.09 11.97 -25.32
N PRO A 42 -8.43 11.81 -25.18
CA PRO A 42 -9.04 10.66 -24.49
C PRO A 42 -9.16 9.39 -25.34
N SER A 43 -8.66 9.37 -26.58
CA SER A 43 -8.99 8.31 -27.56
C SER A 43 -8.71 6.88 -27.11
N GLN A 44 -7.65 6.65 -26.33
CA GLN A 44 -7.36 5.33 -25.76
C GLN A 44 -8.15 5.06 -24.48
N ALA A 45 -8.24 6.04 -23.59
CA ALA A 45 -9.02 5.94 -22.36
C ALA A 45 -10.49 5.65 -22.66
N GLU A 46 -11.07 6.36 -23.63
CA GLU A 46 -12.47 6.18 -24.04
C GLU A 46 -12.77 4.72 -24.43
N GLN A 47 -11.87 4.06 -25.17
CA GLN A 47 -12.05 2.66 -25.54
C GLN A 47 -12.13 1.72 -24.34
N ILE A 48 -11.23 1.90 -23.36
CA ILE A 48 -11.18 1.07 -22.15
C ILE A 48 -12.43 1.32 -21.28
N PHE A 49 -12.78 2.57 -21.06
CA PHE A 49 -13.95 2.94 -20.25
C PHE A 49 -15.27 2.50 -20.90
N ALA A 50 -15.44 2.73 -22.20
CA ALA A 50 -16.64 2.31 -22.94
C ALA A 50 -16.81 0.79 -22.92
N LEU A 51 -15.73 0.03 -23.22
CA LEU A 51 -15.77 -1.42 -23.19
C LEU A 51 -16.09 -1.96 -21.78
N SER A 52 -15.50 -1.38 -20.75
CA SER A 52 -15.74 -1.79 -19.35
C SER A 52 -17.21 -1.59 -18.96
N LYS A 53 -17.79 -0.43 -19.32
CA LYS A 53 -19.20 -0.12 -19.06
C LYS A 53 -20.13 -1.06 -19.84
N GLU A 54 -19.85 -1.30 -21.13
CA GLU A 54 -20.62 -2.20 -22.00
C GLU A 54 -20.58 -3.65 -21.47
N TYR A 55 -19.42 -4.08 -20.99
CA TYR A 55 -19.22 -5.42 -20.43
C TYR A 55 -19.85 -5.63 -19.06
N GLY A 56 -20.36 -4.56 -18.42
CA GLY A 56 -21.04 -4.62 -17.14
C GLY A 56 -20.11 -4.67 -15.91
N LYS A 57 -18.86 -4.20 -16.08
CA LYS A 57 -17.95 -3.88 -14.98
C LYS A 57 -17.28 -2.53 -15.27
N ALA A 58 -17.91 -1.47 -14.75
CA ALA A 58 -17.35 -0.13 -14.85
C ALA A 58 -16.04 -0.02 -14.08
N ILE A 59 -15.20 0.92 -14.49
CA ILE A 59 -14.01 1.34 -13.75
C ILE A 59 -14.47 2.12 -12.53
N ASP A 60 -13.99 1.77 -11.36
CA ASP A 60 -14.44 2.33 -10.07
C ASP A 60 -13.65 3.58 -9.65
N ALA A 61 -12.41 3.74 -10.15
CA ALA A 61 -11.57 4.92 -9.94
C ALA A 61 -10.49 5.00 -11.02
N ALA A 62 -9.95 6.19 -11.28
CA ALA A 62 -8.91 6.36 -12.28
C ALA A 62 -7.82 7.35 -11.85
N GLU A 63 -6.58 7.03 -12.22
CA GLU A 63 -5.39 7.86 -12.10
C GLU A 63 -4.91 8.31 -13.47
N PHE A 64 -4.15 9.41 -13.50
CA PHE A 64 -3.51 9.91 -14.71
C PHE A 64 -1.99 9.78 -14.59
N VAL A 65 -1.40 8.93 -15.42
CA VAL A 65 0.03 8.59 -15.44
C VAL A 65 0.54 7.95 -14.14
N ASN A 66 1.25 6.86 -14.27
CA ASN A 66 1.97 6.24 -13.16
C ASN A 66 3.21 7.05 -12.80
N GLU A 67 3.36 7.45 -11.53
CA GLU A 67 4.55 8.12 -10.98
C GLU A 67 5.02 9.34 -11.80
N PRO A 68 4.17 10.34 -12.01
CA PRO A 68 4.47 11.47 -12.89
C PRO A 68 5.68 12.30 -12.44
N ASN A 69 6.12 12.18 -11.19
CA ASN A 69 7.37 12.79 -10.72
C ASN A 69 8.56 12.42 -11.60
N LEU A 70 8.56 11.24 -12.19
CA LEU A 70 9.65 10.68 -12.98
C LEU A 70 9.54 11.01 -14.48
N LEU A 71 8.48 11.70 -14.94
CA LEU A 71 8.20 12.13 -16.33
C LEU A 71 8.66 11.13 -17.40
N ALA A 72 9.87 11.29 -17.92
CA ALA A 72 10.41 10.45 -18.99
C ALA A 72 10.47 8.94 -18.64
N MET A 73 10.69 8.59 -17.36
CA MET A 73 10.69 7.20 -16.90
C MET A 73 9.27 6.65 -16.74
N SER A 74 8.29 7.51 -16.53
CA SER A 74 6.88 7.16 -16.46
C SER A 74 6.24 6.91 -17.84
N GLY A 75 7.02 7.04 -18.90
CA GLY A 75 6.58 6.83 -20.29
C GLY A 75 5.99 8.05 -20.96
N CYS A 76 5.99 9.21 -20.30
CA CYS A 76 5.52 10.46 -20.88
C CYS A 76 6.26 10.85 -22.16
N PRO A 77 5.66 11.69 -23.02
CA PRO A 77 6.30 12.15 -24.26
C PRO A 77 7.66 12.77 -24.03
N LYS A 78 8.56 12.66 -25.01
CA LYS A 78 9.91 13.19 -24.92
C LYS A 78 9.90 14.70 -24.68
N GLY A 79 10.61 15.15 -23.64
CA GLY A 79 10.68 16.57 -23.27
C GLY A 79 9.47 17.06 -22.48
N TYR A 80 8.61 16.18 -22.02
CA TYR A 80 7.43 16.48 -21.21
C TYR A 80 7.84 17.15 -19.89
N THR A 81 7.10 18.16 -19.50
CA THR A 81 7.38 18.98 -18.30
C THR A 81 6.22 18.86 -17.29
N ALA A 82 6.46 19.28 -16.05
CA ALA A 82 5.43 19.35 -15.04
C ALA A 82 4.25 20.27 -15.45
N GLU A 83 4.51 21.37 -16.17
CA GLU A 83 3.45 22.27 -16.66
C GLU A 83 2.56 21.58 -17.70
N GLN A 84 3.15 20.76 -18.55
CA GLN A 84 2.39 19.96 -19.53
C GLN A 84 1.58 18.86 -18.82
N TYR A 85 2.17 18.20 -17.82
CA TYR A 85 1.45 17.25 -16.99
C TYR A 85 0.20 17.89 -16.34
N VAL A 86 0.34 19.07 -15.71
CA VAL A 86 -0.79 19.78 -15.09
C VAL A 86 -1.87 20.09 -16.11
N ARG A 87 -1.52 20.59 -17.31
CA ARG A 87 -2.45 20.82 -18.43
C ARG A 87 -3.24 19.56 -18.77
N ASP A 88 -2.54 18.46 -18.92
CA ASP A 88 -3.13 17.21 -19.40
C ASP A 88 -3.91 16.47 -18.32
N GLN A 89 -3.46 16.55 -17.08
CA GLN A 89 -4.25 16.11 -15.93
C GLN A 89 -5.60 16.84 -15.83
N ASP A 90 -5.61 18.16 -15.98
CA ASP A 90 -6.84 18.96 -15.99
C ASP A 90 -7.78 18.55 -17.15
N ILE A 91 -7.24 18.23 -18.32
CA ILE A 91 -8.03 17.73 -19.46
C ILE A 91 -8.63 16.37 -19.12
N PHE A 92 -7.83 15.46 -18.55
CA PHE A 92 -8.30 14.13 -18.15
C PHE A 92 -9.40 14.20 -17.09
N ILE A 93 -9.23 15.01 -16.03
CA ILE A 93 -10.22 15.16 -14.96
C ILE A 93 -11.56 15.66 -15.53
N ARG A 94 -11.54 16.69 -16.36
CA ARG A 94 -12.78 17.20 -17.02
C ARG A 94 -13.45 16.12 -17.84
N TRP A 95 -12.69 15.45 -18.72
CA TRP A 95 -13.22 14.37 -19.54
C TRP A 95 -13.83 13.25 -18.69
N LEU A 96 -13.16 12.87 -17.61
CA LEU A 96 -13.61 11.83 -16.69
C LEU A 96 -14.94 12.21 -16.04
N HIS A 97 -15.03 13.40 -15.45
CA HIS A 97 -16.25 13.87 -14.78
C HIS A 97 -17.42 14.11 -15.74
N GLU A 98 -17.17 14.55 -16.96
CA GLU A 98 -18.21 14.75 -17.98
C GLU A 98 -18.79 13.43 -18.49
N ASN A 99 -17.99 12.38 -18.63
CA ASN A 99 -18.39 11.11 -19.24
C ASN A 99 -18.67 9.99 -18.24
N TYR A 100 -18.01 10.03 -17.07
CA TYR A 100 -18.05 9.00 -16.02
C TYR A 100 -18.13 9.64 -14.62
N PRO A 101 -19.20 10.38 -14.30
CA PRO A 101 -19.29 11.20 -13.07
C PRO A 101 -19.23 10.40 -11.78
N ASP A 102 -19.47 9.10 -11.81
CA ASP A 102 -19.37 8.20 -10.66
C ASP A 102 -17.96 7.62 -10.47
N CYS A 103 -17.01 7.91 -11.37
CA CYS A 103 -15.63 7.45 -11.30
C CYS A 103 -14.75 8.58 -10.75
N PRO A 104 -14.32 8.54 -9.49
CA PRO A 104 -13.45 9.56 -8.92
C PRO A 104 -12.07 9.57 -9.58
N PHE A 105 -11.52 10.77 -9.72
CA PHE A 105 -10.12 10.96 -10.07
C PHE A 105 -9.25 10.83 -8.82
N VAL A 106 -8.23 9.98 -8.91
CA VAL A 106 -7.26 9.69 -7.86
C VAL A 106 -5.89 10.19 -8.32
N GLY A 107 -5.28 11.07 -7.57
CA GLY A 107 -4.00 11.66 -8.01
C GLY A 107 -3.28 12.46 -6.92
N PRO A 108 -2.05 12.89 -7.17
CA PRO A 108 -1.29 12.74 -8.43
C PRO A 108 -0.40 11.50 -8.52
N CYS A 109 -0.57 10.45 -7.71
CA CYS A 109 0.28 9.24 -7.66
C CYS A 109 1.75 9.59 -7.42
N SER A 110 1.99 10.55 -6.52
CA SER A 110 3.32 11.08 -6.28
C SER A 110 4.25 10.07 -5.61
N THR A 111 5.47 9.96 -6.11
CA THR A 111 6.56 9.19 -5.48
C THR A 111 7.48 10.07 -4.64
N GLU A 112 7.12 11.33 -4.41
CA GLU A 112 7.94 12.24 -3.62
C GLU A 112 8.12 11.69 -2.20
N GLY A 113 9.38 11.55 -1.78
CA GLY A 113 9.74 11.12 -0.44
C GLY A 113 10.01 12.30 0.51
N VAL A 114 10.15 11.99 1.80
CA VAL A 114 10.63 12.94 2.79
C VAL A 114 12.07 13.30 2.46
N LEU A 115 12.29 14.47 1.85
CA LEU A 115 13.63 14.97 1.51
C LEU A 115 14.44 15.14 2.78
N LYS A 116 15.63 14.56 2.80
CA LYS A 116 16.57 14.72 3.88
C LYS A 116 17.40 15.97 3.75
N LYS A 117 17.71 16.56 4.89
CA LYS A 117 18.77 17.56 5.00
C LYS A 117 20.09 16.91 4.59
N HIS A 118 20.91 17.70 3.90
CA HIS A 118 22.21 17.27 3.40
C HIS A 118 23.02 16.47 4.44
N GLY A 119 23.34 15.21 4.14
CA GLY A 119 24.13 14.33 5.00
C GLY A 119 23.36 13.26 5.78
N GLU A 120 22.01 13.29 5.77
CA GLU A 120 21.18 12.25 6.35
C GLU A 120 20.81 11.19 5.29
N LYS A 121 20.63 9.91 5.66
CA LYS A 121 20.17 8.88 4.73
C LYS A 121 18.72 9.13 4.31
N ALA A 122 18.34 8.90 3.06
CA ALA A 122 16.97 8.99 2.62
C ALA A 122 16.10 7.97 3.36
N GLN A 123 14.95 8.40 3.91
CA GLN A 123 13.95 7.53 4.56
C GLN A 123 12.77 7.42 3.62
N GLY A 124 12.54 6.23 3.12
CA GLY A 124 11.52 6.04 2.11
C GLY A 124 11.87 6.86 0.90
N GLY A 125 12.27 6.26 -0.05
CA GLY A 125 12.60 6.89 -1.28
C GLY A 125 12.60 5.79 -2.30
N GLY A 126 11.75 5.90 -3.23
CA GLY A 126 11.86 5.19 -4.47
C GLY A 126 13.06 5.70 -5.24
N VAL A 127 13.14 5.30 -6.48
CA VAL A 127 14.12 5.74 -7.50
C VAL A 127 14.27 7.27 -7.56
N GLY A 128 13.28 7.95 -7.01
CA GLY A 128 13.18 9.39 -7.03
C GLY A 128 14.20 10.19 -6.28
N ASP A 129 14.83 9.65 -5.26
CA ASP A 129 15.86 10.37 -4.52
C ASP A 129 17.18 10.51 -5.32
N ILE A 130 17.25 9.90 -6.51
CA ILE A 130 18.48 9.78 -7.30
C ILE A 130 18.35 10.40 -8.68
N LEU A 131 17.14 10.41 -9.20
CA LEU A 131 16.86 10.97 -10.52
C LEU A 131 16.23 12.36 -10.38
N PRO A 132 16.44 13.26 -11.34
CA PRO A 132 15.71 14.51 -11.39
C PRO A 132 14.21 14.23 -11.34
N GLN A 133 13.54 14.70 -10.30
CA GLN A 133 12.12 14.55 -10.10
C GLN A 133 11.43 15.91 -10.06
N CYS A 134 10.17 15.89 -10.50
CA CYS A 134 9.25 16.96 -10.15
C CYS A 134 8.70 16.70 -8.74
N SER A 135 8.63 17.74 -7.92
CA SER A 135 7.95 17.66 -6.63
C SER A 135 6.44 17.50 -6.83
N THR A 136 5.72 17.07 -5.79
CA THR A 136 4.25 17.09 -5.79
C THR A 136 3.71 18.50 -6.04
N ASP A 137 4.42 19.52 -5.49
CA ASP A 137 4.04 20.91 -5.70
C ASP A 137 4.19 21.34 -7.16
N ASP A 138 5.21 20.85 -7.88
CA ASP A 138 5.37 21.11 -9.32
C ASP A 138 4.24 20.44 -10.13
N LEU A 139 3.86 19.21 -9.77
CA LEU A 139 2.78 18.45 -10.43
C LEU A 139 1.39 19.03 -10.19
N MET A 140 1.23 19.86 -9.19
CA MET A 140 -0.06 20.49 -8.83
C MET A 140 -0.09 21.98 -9.09
N LYS A 141 1.04 22.58 -9.52
CA LYS A 141 1.17 24.02 -9.68
C LYS A 141 0.33 24.55 -10.82
N GLY A 142 -0.70 25.30 -10.47
CA GLY A 142 -1.61 25.92 -11.45
C GLY A 142 -2.72 25.01 -11.94
N ALA A 143 -2.91 23.83 -11.37
CA ALA A 143 -4.04 22.96 -11.64
C ALA A 143 -5.38 23.70 -11.45
N GLN A 144 -6.29 23.56 -12.38
CA GLN A 144 -7.61 24.18 -12.36
C GLN A 144 -8.69 23.23 -11.85
N GLU A 145 -8.48 21.93 -12.08
CA GLU A 145 -9.38 20.88 -11.62
C GLU A 145 -8.95 20.35 -10.24
N LYS A 146 -9.90 19.79 -9.51
CA LYS A 146 -9.68 19.26 -8.16
C LYS A 146 -9.50 17.75 -8.18
N LEU A 147 -8.64 17.27 -7.30
CA LEU A 147 -8.57 15.85 -6.97
C LEU A 147 -9.80 15.44 -6.16
N ASP A 148 -10.42 14.31 -6.49
CA ASP A 148 -11.45 13.69 -5.64
C ASP A 148 -10.80 12.92 -4.48
N VAL A 149 -9.66 12.28 -4.76
CA VAL A 149 -8.84 11.56 -3.80
C VAL A 149 -7.37 11.92 -4.03
N TYR A 150 -6.67 12.23 -2.96
CA TYR A 150 -5.22 12.42 -3.02
C TYR A 150 -4.51 11.07 -3.00
N SER A 151 -3.51 10.85 -3.86
CA SER A 151 -2.75 9.60 -3.87
C SER A 151 -1.25 9.77 -3.94
N TYR A 152 -0.53 8.76 -3.42
CA TYR A 152 0.91 8.65 -3.50
C TYR A 152 1.35 7.18 -3.56
N HIS A 153 2.59 6.96 -3.99
CA HIS A 153 3.27 5.67 -3.93
C HIS A 153 4.32 5.67 -2.82
N TYR A 154 4.51 4.52 -2.19
CA TYR A 154 5.41 4.39 -1.07
C TYR A 154 6.10 3.02 -1.05
N TYR A 155 7.42 3.06 -0.88
CA TYR A 155 8.27 1.92 -0.59
C TYR A 155 9.24 2.31 0.52
N ASN A 156 9.61 1.35 1.38
CA ASN A 156 10.61 1.62 2.43
C ASN A 156 11.99 1.94 1.84
N GLY A 157 12.29 1.42 0.65
CA GLY A 157 13.53 1.66 -0.05
C GLY A 157 13.52 1.08 -1.46
N VAL A 158 14.69 0.75 -1.98
CA VAL A 158 14.85 0.08 -3.27
C VAL A 158 15.34 -1.35 -3.07
N SER A 159 14.95 -2.24 -3.99
CA SER A 159 15.32 -3.66 -3.96
C SER A 159 16.84 -3.86 -3.91
N GLU A 160 17.27 -4.92 -3.23
CA GLU A 160 18.67 -5.39 -3.21
C GLU A 160 19.27 -5.58 -4.60
N ARG A 161 18.45 -5.77 -5.65
CA ARG A 161 18.89 -5.81 -7.04
C ARG A 161 19.49 -4.48 -7.50
N LEU A 162 19.06 -3.38 -6.91
CA LEU A 162 19.52 -2.02 -7.20
C LEU A 162 20.63 -1.57 -6.23
N GLU A 163 20.97 -2.36 -5.20
CA GLU A 163 22.02 -2.03 -4.23
C GLU A 163 23.36 -1.67 -4.90
N PRO A 164 23.82 -2.33 -5.98
CA PRO A 164 25.09 -1.99 -6.61
C PRO A 164 25.16 -0.56 -7.15
N VAL A 165 24.01 0.03 -7.50
CA VAL A 165 23.94 1.41 -8.05
C VAL A 165 23.32 2.39 -7.06
N MET A 166 22.58 1.90 -6.05
CA MET A 166 21.83 2.69 -5.09
C MET A 166 21.98 2.17 -3.64
N PRO A 167 23.20 1.94 -3.15
CA PRO A 167 23.41 1.30 -1.84
C PRO A 167 22.84 2.08 -0.65
N PHE A 168 22.65 3.38 -0.80
CA PHE A 168 22.13 4.27 0.25
C PHE A 168 20.60 4.19 0.39
N ALA A 169 19.88 3.71 -0.62
CA ALA A 169 18.44 3.56 -0.63
C ALA A 169 17.99 2.14 -0.31
N HIS A 170 18.91 1.19 -0.21
CA HIS A 170 18.62 -0.21 0.11
C HIS A 170 18.71 -0.47 1.61
N TRP A 171 17.72 -1.21 2.15
CA TRP A 171 17.70 -1.68 3.51
C TRP A 171 18.16 -3.15 3.60
N LYS A 172 19.06 -3.43 4.54
CA LYS A 172 19.44 -4.81 4.83
C LYS A 172 18.37 -5.52 5.66
N ALA A 173 18.18 -6.82 5.44
CA ALA A 173 17.18 -7.62 6.13
C ALA A 173 17.27 -7.56 7.68
N ASP A 174 18.49 -7.42 8.23
CA ASP A 174 18.72 -7.29 9.67
C ASP A 174 18.23 -5.93 10.24
N LYS A 175 17.81 -5.01 9.38
CA LYS A 175 17.21 -3.71 9.74
C LYS A 175 15.71 -3.66 9.58
N ALA A 176 15.11 -4.63 8.89
CA ALA A 176 13.70 -4.57 8.49
C ALA A 176 12.68 -4.68 9.65
N HIS A 177 13.13 -4.88 10.89
CA HIS A 177 12.31 -4.87 12.09
C HIS A 177 12.61 -3.69 13.03
N THR A 178 13.60 -2.84 12.69
CA THR A 178 14.02 -1.73 13.56
C THR A 178 13.02 -0.57 13.51
N GLU A 179 13.04 0.24 14.59
CA GLU A 179 12.22 1.46 14.67
C GLU A 179 12.47 2.40 13.49
N GLU A 180 13.73 2.54 13.06
CA GLU A 180 14.09 3.40 11.94
C GLU A 180 13.41 2.93 10.64
N TYR A 181 13.41 1.62 10.38
CA TYR A 181 12.76 1.04 9.21
C TYR A 181 11.23 1.15 9.27
N LEU A 182 10.65 0.82 10.40
CA LEU A 182 9.18 0.84 10.58
C LEU A 182 8.62 2.27 10.58
N ALA A 183 9.38 3.26 11.04
CA ALA A 183 8.96 4.66 11.04
C ALA A 183 8.79 5.27 9.63
N VAL A 184 9.38 4.66 8.59
CA VAL A 184 9.29 5.18 7.21
C VAL A 184 7.83 5.33 6.77
N ALA A 185 6.99 4.31 6.99
CA ALA A 185 5.56 4.35 6.65
C ALA A 185 4.82 5.55 7.28
N SER A 186 5.01 5.75 8.59
CA SER A 186 4.38 6.86 9.32
C SER A 186 4.87 8.23 8.84
N ASN A 187 6.16 8.35 8.55
CA ASN A 187 6.75 9.60 8.08
C ASN A 187 6.23 9.97 6.70
N MET A 188 6.12 8.98 5.80
CA MET A 188 5.54 9.19 4.47
C MET A 188 4.07 9.56 4.55
N ALA A 189 3.28 8.85 5.36
CA ALA A 189 1.86 9.17 5.53
C ALA A 189 1.66 10.60 6.05
N LYS A 190 2.45 11.07 7.02
CA LYS A 190 2.39 12.43 7.54
C LYS A 190 2.77 13.48 6.49
N PHE A 191 3.86 13.24 5.76
CA PHE A 191 4.31 14.12 4.68
C PHE A 191 3.21 14.30 3.61
N HIS A 192 2.64 13.19 3.14
CA HIS A 192 1.58 13.24 2.13
C HIS A 192 0.24 13.75 2.69
N ALA A 193 -0.03 13.59 3.97
CA ALA A 193 -1.20 14.22 4.59
C ALA A 193 -1.13 15.75 4.56
N GLU A 194 0.06 16.34 4.75
CA GLU A 194 0.26 17.78 4.57
C GLU A 194 0.01 18.21 3.12
N LYS A 195 0.47 17.44 2.13
CA LYS A 195 0.20 17.69 0.72
C LYS A 195 -1.28 17.53 0.36
N ARG A 196 -1.94 16.47 0.89
CA ARG A 196 -3.38 16.26 0.74
C ARG A 196 -4.16 17.48 1.27
N ASP A 197 -3.79 18.02 2.40
CA ASP A 197 -4.48 19.18 3.01
C ASP A 197 -4.33 20.46 2.17
N ILE A 198 -3.29 20.55 1.34
CA ILE A 198 -3.11 21.66 0.38
C ILE A 198 -3.95 21.41 -0.89
N TYR A 199 -3.89 20.21 -1.50
CA TYR A 199 -4.39 19.95 -2.84
C TYR A 199 -5.74 19.24 -2.89
N CYS A 200 -6.15 18.58 -1.79
CA CYS A 200 -7.40 17.82 -1.67
C CYS A 200 -7.97 17.94 -0.25
N LEU A 201 -8.19 19.17 0.22
CA LEU A 201 -8.59 19.45 1.60
C LEU A 201 -9.85 18.68 2.01
N GLY A 202 -9.74 17.86 3.04
CA GLY A 202 -10.82 17.03 3.58
C GLY A 202 -11.11 15.76 2.77
N GLY A 203 -10.39 15.53 1.66
CA GLY A 203 -10.47 14.32 0.87
C GLY A 203 -9.80 13.12 1.53
N GLU A 204 -10.07 11.94 0.99
CA GLU A 204 -9.32 10.73 1.35
C GLU A 204 -7.90 10.80 0.81
N MET A 205 -7.03 9.99 1.41
CA MET A 205 -5.65 9.82 0.94
C MET A 205 -5.41 8.32 0.71
N TRP A 206 -5.06 7.95 -0.52
CA TRP A 206 -4.80 6.56 -0.89
C TRP A 206 -3.32 6.35 -1.17
N VAL A 207 -2.79 5.22 -0.72
CA VAL A 207 -1.49 4.71 -1.15
C VAL A 207 -1.76 3.77 -2.31
N THR A 208 -1.62 4.26 -3.54
CA THR A 208 -2.04 3.49 -4.72
C THR A 208 -1.00 2.50 -5.21
N GLU A 209 0.20 2.55 -4.64
CA GLU A 209 1.22 1.52 -4.78
C GLU A 209 2.11 1.48 -3.54
N ALA A 210 2.27 0.31 -2.91
CA ALA A 210 3.09 0.14 -1.72
C ALA A 210 3.79 -1.23 -1.66
N GLY A 211 4.96 -1.28 -1.03
CA GLY A 211 5.70 -2.52 -0.78
C GLY A 211 6.93 -2.29 0.11
N ASP A 212 7.70 -3.33 0.31
CA ASP A 212 8.96 -3.27 1.08
C ASP A 212 10.05 -2.50 0.33
N ALA A 213 10.18 -2.73 -0.99
CA ALA A 213 11.22 -2.13 -1.80
C ALA A 213 10.80 -1.97 -3.26
N GLY A 214 10.92 -0.77 -3.81
CA GLY A 214 10.72 -0.50 -5.23
C GLY A 214 11.69 -1.27 -6.11
N GLY A 215 11.24 -1.72 -7.30
CA GLY A 215 12.05 -2.51 -8.21
C GLY A 215 11.95 -4.03 -8.01
N GLY A 216 10.81 -4.50 -7.50
CA GLY A 216 10.45 -5.93 -7.44
C GLY A 216 10.50 -6.57 -6.06
N GLY A 217 10.73 -5.79 -5.02
CA GLY A 217 10.88 -6.27 -3.65
C GLY A 217 12.26 -6.86 -3.36
N ASP A 218 12.53 -7.13 -2.11
CA ASP A 218 13.72 -7.84 -1.63
C ASP A 218 13.45 -9.35 -1.51
N THR A 219 14.49 -10.17 -1.46
CA THR A 219 14.34 -11.63 -1.29
C THR A 219 13.72 -12.05 0.04
N TRP A 220 13.62 -11.14 0.99
CA TRP A 220 12.92 -11.33 2.27
C TRP A 220 11.50 -10.72 2.27
N ALA A 221 11.10 -10.07 1.19
CA ALA A 221 9.74 -9.56 1.02
C ALA A 221 8.71 -10.69 1.17
N SER A 222 7.55 -10.35 1.71
CA SER A 222 6.46 -11.30 1.94
C SER A 222 6.86 -12.59 2.69
N THR A 223 7.98 -12.58 3.41
CA THR A 223 8.31 -13.54 4.48
C THR A 223 7.75 -13.03 5.81
N TYR A 224 7.89 -13.81 6.89
CA TYR A 224 7.44 -13.36 8.20
C TYR A 224 8.10 -12.04 8.64
N LEU A 225 9.33 -11.78 8.23
CA LEU A 225 10.03 -10.51 8.52
C LEU A 225 9.26 -9.29 7.97
N ASP A 226 8.67 -9.41 6.80
CA ASP A 226 7.93 -8.29 6.18
C ASP A 226 6.52 -8.09 6.78
N VAL A 227 6.02 -9.04 7.55
CA VAL A 227 4.74 -8.89 8.27
C VAL A 227 4.76 -7.70 9.23
N PHE A 228 5.90 -7.45 9.88
CA PHE A 228 6.08 -6.30 10.79
C PHE A 228 5.84 -4.98 10.05
N ARG A 229 6.48 -4.80 8.88
CA ARG A 229 6.29 -3.60 8.06
C ARG A 229 4.85 -3.49 7.57
N THR A 230 4.31 -4.56 7.00
CA THR A 230 2.96 -4.55 6.43
C THR A 230 1.89 -4.19 7.45
N LEU A 231 1.93 -4.80 8.63
CA LEU A 231 0.96 -4.48 9.68
C LEU A 231 1.20 -3.11 10.32
N ASN A 232 2.46 -2.68 10.45
CA ASN A 232 2.80 -1.36 10.94
C ASN A 232 2.40 -0.26 9.94
N GLU A 233 2.52 -0.50 8.64
CA GLU A 233 2.04 0.39 7.59
C GLU A 233 0.53 0.62 7.70
N LEU A 234 -0.26 -0.46 7.77
CA LEU A 234 -1.72 -0.38 7.93
C LEU A 234 -2.11 0.40 9.19
N GLY A 235 -1.48 0.08 10.32
CA GLY A 235 -1.75 0.74 11.60
C GLY A 235 -1.38 2.21 11.59
N SER A 236 -0.17 2.54 11.18
CA SER A 236 0.33 3.93 11.20
C SER A 236 -0.39 4.82 10.19
N PHE A 237 -0.74 4.31 9.02
CA PHE A 237 -1.55 5.03 8.05
C PHE A 237 -2.95 5.35 8.59
N SER A 238 -3.60 4.37 9.21
CA SER A 238 -4.96 4.54 9.76
C SER A 238 -5.05 5.60 10.86
N VAL A 239 -3.96 5.82 11.61
CA VAL A 239 -3.87 6.88 12.63
C VAL A 239 -3.72 8.27 12.00
N VAL A 240 -3.05 8.37 10.84
CA VAL A 240 -2.81 9.66 10.17
C VAL A 240 -4.00 10.10 9.33
N THR A 241 -4.67 9.18 8.64
CA THR A 241 -5.72 9.50 7.68
C THR A 241 -6.67 8.33 7.46
N LYS A 242 -7.71 8.57 6.65
CA LYS A 242 -8.57 7.53 6.09
C LYS A 242 -8.27 7.34 4.62
N GLY A 243 -8.39 6.12 4.13
CA GLY A 243 -8.17 5.78 2.73
C GLY A 243 -7.89 4.30 2.52
N ILE A 244 -7.23 3.99 1.44
CA ILE A 244 -6.92 2.63 1.00
C ILE A 244 -5.42 2.50 0.76
N ILE A 245 -4.87 1.33 1.08
CA ILE A 245 -3.50 0.96 0.71
C ILE A 245 -3.59 -0.17 -0.32
N PHE A 246 -3.00 0.05 -1.48
CA PHE A 246 -2.84 -0.94 -2.54
C PHE A 246 -1.45 -1.54 -2.44
N HIS A 247 -1.38 -2.80 -2.11
CA HIS A 247 -0.10 -3.51 -2.06
C HIS A 247 0.34 -3.93 -3.46
N ASN A 248 1.56 -3.66 -3.81
CA ASN A 248 2.20 -4.13 -5.04
C ASN A 248 2.99 -5.40 -4.71
N THR A 249 2.55 -6.62 -5.11
CA THR A 249 1.47 -6.99 -6.03
C THR A 249 0.64 -8.16 -5.46
N LEU A 250 -0.38 -8.63 -6.21
CA LEU A 250 -1.10 -9.84 -5.80
C LEU A 250 -0.20 -11.09 -5.96
N ALA A 251 0.38 -11.32 -7.14
CA ALA A 251 1.05 -12.57 -7.47
C ALA A 251 2.27 -12.40 -8.39
N SER A 252 2.97 -11.28 -8.28
CA SER A 252 4.14 -10.98 -9.11
C SER A 252 5.29 -10.49 -8.23
N SER A 253 6.52 -10.77 -8.66
CA SER A 253 7.75 -10.34 -7.99
C SER A 253 7.91 -10.88 -6.55
N ASP A 254 8.93 -10.42 -5.80
CA ASP A 254 9.20 -10.91 -4.45
C ASP A 254 8.21 -10.38 -3.41
N TYR A 255 7.66 -9.21 -3.60
CA TYR A 255 6.68 -8.62 -2.68
C TYR A 255 5.24 -9.13 -2.85
N GLY A 256 4.95 -9.99 -3.85
CA GLY A 256 3.60 -10.50 -4.07
C GLY A 256 3.01 -11.20 -2.85
N TYR A 257 1.71 -11.02 -2.62
CA TYR A 257 0.98 -11.74 -1.57
C TYR A 257 0.89 -13.23 -1.82
N LEU A 258 0.86 -13.62 -3.10
CA LEU A 258 0.86 -15.00 -3.54
C LEU A 258 2.19 -15.32 -4.23
N LYS A 259 2.64 -16.55 -4.14
CA LYS A 259 3.81 -17.00 -4.90
C LYS A 259 3.48 -16.99 -6.40
N PRO A 260 4.37 -16.46 -7.25
CA PRO A 260 4.20 -16.57 -8.68
C PRO A 260 3.98 -18.03 -9.12
N GLU A 261 3.21 -18.22 -10.18
CA GLU A 261 2.94 -19.51 -10.85
C GLU A 261 2.09 -20.52 -10.05
N VAL A 262 2.30 -20.66 -8.74
CA VAL A 262 1.58 -21.62 -7.88
C VAL A 262 0.48 -20.98 -7.05
N PHE A 263 0.51 -19.66 -6.86
CA PHE A 263 -0.45 -18.85 -6.13
C PHE A 263 -0.63 -19.21 -4.64
N ASP A 264 0.32 -19.91 -4.03
CA ASP A 264 0.32 -20.16 -2.60
C ASP A 264 0.39 -18.84 -1.81
N PRO A 265 -0.49 -18.62 -0.80
CA PRO A 265 -0.42 -17.44 0.04
C PRO A 265 0.88 -17.36 0.85
N ARG A 266 1.44 -16.16 0.90
CA ARG A 266 2.62 -15.83 1.71
C ARG A 266 2.20 -15.22 3.06
N PRO A 267 3.11 -15.05 4.03
CA PRO A 267 2.82 -14.47 5.34
C PRO A 267 2.03 -13.17 5.30
N ASN A 268 2.37 -12.23 4.42
CA ASN A 268 1.65 -10.95 4.29
C ASN A 268 0.19 -11.11 3.88
N TYR A 269 -0.15 -12.11 3.05
CA TYR A 269 -1.54 -12.41 2.71
C TYR A 269 -2.37 -12.69 3.96
N PHE A 270 -1.88 -13.58 4.83
CA PHE A 270 -2.60 -13.94 6.05
C PHE A 270 -2.62 -12.82 7.08
N ALA A 271 -1.55 -12.01 7.15
CA ALA A 271 -1.49 -10.84 8.02
C ALA A 271 -2.58 -9.81 7.64
N VAL A 272 -2.70 -9.48 6.35
CA VAL A 272 -3.73 -8.57 5.84
C VAL A 272 -5.13 -9.19 5.93
N LEU A 273 -5.27 -10.49 5.71
CA LEU A 273 -6.54 -11.20 5.92
C LEU A 273 -7.04 -11.06 7.36
N LEU A 274 -6.15 -11.21 8.35
CA LEU A 274 -6.50 -11.01 9.76
C LEU A 274 -6.80 -9.55 10.07
N TRP A 275 -6.02 -8.61 9.55
CA TRP A 275 -6.32 -7.20 9.67
C TRP A 275 -7.75 -6.89 9.19
N ASN A 276 -8.12 -7.33 7.98
CA ASN A 276 -9.44 -7.09 7.42
C ASN A 276 -10.57 -7.78 8.19
N ARG A 277 -10.31 -8.94 8.79
CA ARG A 277 -11.30 -9.67 9.56
C ARG A 277 -11.54 -9.13 10.97
N LEU A 278 -10.54 -8.47 11.55
CA LEU A 278 -10.55 -8.12 12.97
C LEU A 278 -10.59 -6.60 13.21
N MET A 279 -9.86 -5.80 12.42
CA MET A 279 -9.73 -4.36 12.61
C MET A 279 -10.81 -3.62 11.82
N GLY A 280 -11.74 -2.97 12.54
CA GLY A 280 -12.81 -2.18 11.93
C GLY A 280 -12.35 -0.78 11.51
N THR A 281 -13.27 0.01 10.98
CA THR A 281 -12.97 1.28 10.33
C THR A 281 -12.88 2.49 11.29
N THR A 282 -13.31 2.36 12.54
CA THR A 282 -13.15 3.42 13.54
C THR A 282 -11.83 3.23 14.26
N VAL A 283 -10.96 4.23 14.18
CA VAL A 283 -9.64 4.23 14.82
C VAL A 283 -9.71 4.95 16.15
N TYR A 284 -9.09 4.37 17.17
CA TYR A 284 -9.00 4.93 18.51
C TYR A 284 -7.55 5.26 18.86
N ASP A 285 -7.35 6.25 19.69
CA ASP A 285 -6.07 6.47 20.35
C ASP A 285 -5.77 5.27 21.27
N ALA A 286 -4.67 4.59 21.02
CA ALA A 286 -4.23 3.46 21.82
C ALA A 286 -3.68 3.88 23.20
N ALA A 287 -3.43 5.18 23.39
CA ALA A 287 -2.83 5.80 24.58
C ALA A 287 -1.42 5.26 24.94
N GLU A 288 -0.81 4.50 24.03
CA GLU A 288 0.53 3.95 24.20
C GLU A 288 1.48 4.60 23.18
N PRO A 289 2.64 5.09 23.61
CA PRO A 289 3.64 5.58 22.67
C PRO A 289 4.22 4.42 21.87
N ILE A 290 4.39 4.65 20.56
CA ILE A 290 5.07 3.68 19.70
C ILE A 290 6.54 3.60 20.08
N ARG A 291 7.01 2.40 20.36
CA ARG A 291 8.38 2.08 20.73
C ARG A 291 8.71 0.63 20.38
N GLU A 292 9.98 0.27 20.41
CA GLU A 292 10.38 -1.13 20.26
C GLU A 292 9.61 -2.02 21.26
N GLY A 293 9.05 -3.10 20.74
CA GLY A 293 8.23 -4.04 21.47
C GLY A 293 6.76 -3.68 21.61
N ALA A 294 6.35 -2.45 21.29
CA ALA A 294 4.98 -1.98 21.50
C ALA A 294 4.50 -0.97 20.47
N HIS A 295 4.33 -1.41 19.21
CA HIS A 295 3.50 -0.67 18.24
C HIS A 295 2.06 -1.11 18.44
N VAL A 296 1.24 -0.27 19.06
CA VAL A 296 -0.15 -0.60 19.43
C VAL A 296 -1.11 0.23 18.60
N TYR A 297 -2.04 -0.45 17.91
CA TYR A 297 -3.11 0.14 17.13
C TYR A 297 -4.46 -0.36 17.63
N ALA A 298 -5.43 0.54 17.79
CA ALA A 298 -6.74 0.25 18.37
C ALA A 298 -7.86 0.66 17.41
N HIS A 299 -8.73 -0.28 17.07
CA HIS A 299 -9.84 -0.09 16.16
C HIS A 299 -11.15 -0.59 16.76
N SER A 300 -12.29 -0.20 16.17
CA SER A 300 -13.53 -0.94 16.36
C SER A 300 -13.36 -2.39 15.85
N ARG A 301 -14.22 -3.28 16.28
CA ARG A 301 -14.26 -4.63 15.73
C ARG A 301 -14.81 -4.62 14.31
N ALA A 302 -14.19 -5.36 13.39
CA ALA A 302 -14.66 -5.47 12.01
C ALA A 302 -16.01 -6.21 11.89
N ASP A 303 -16.38 -7.08 12.86
CA ASP A 303 -17.65 -7.80 12.91
C ASP A 303 -18.83 -6.92 13.40
N GLY A 304 -18.59 -5.63 13.68
CA GLY A 304 -19.58 -4.66 14.13
C GLY A 304 -20.11 -4.86 15.57
N LYS A 305 -19.61 -5.87 16.29
CA LYS A 305 -19.99 -6.07 17.69
C LYS A 305 -19.38 -4.99 18.60
N PRO A 306 -20.01 -4.71 19.75
CA PRO A 306 -19.41 -3.84 20.76
C PRO A 306 -18.05 -4.35 21.23
N GLY A 307 -17.09 -3.43 21.40
CA GLY A 307 -15.74 -3.77 21.83
C GLY A 307 -14.68 -3.14 20.92
N LYS A 308 -13.44 -3.54 21.12
CA LYS A 308 -12.29 -3.06 20.35
C LYS A 308 -11.44 -4.23 19.89
N ALA A 309 -10.78 -4.05 18.77
CA ALA A 309 -9.70 -4.88 18.29
C ALA A 309 -8.38 -4.10 18.39
N TYR A 310 -7.37 -4.75 18.88
CA TYR A 310 -6.02 -4.18 18.99
C TYR A 310 -5.05 -5.01 18.16
N LEU A 311 -4.09 -4.35 17.55
CA LEU A 311 -2.89 -4.96 17.02
C LEU A 311 -1.72 -4.50 17.88
N VAL A 312 -0.95 -5.44 18.41
CA VAL A 312 0.33 -5.19 19.12
C VAL A 312 1.45 -5.83 18.33
N ILE A 313 2.38 -5.02 17.85
CA ILE A 313 3.58 -5.48 17.16
C ILE A 313 4.73 -5.43 18.15
N ASN A 314 5.23 -6.60 18.57
CA ASN A 314 6.48 -6.71 19.31
C ASN A 314 7.62 -6.98 18.31
N ASN A 315 8.25 -5.93 17.84
CA ASN A 315 9.38 -5.97 16.90
C ASN A 315 10.74 -6.14 17.60
N SER A 316 10.79 -6.21 18.93
CA SER A 316 12.00 -6.63 19.64
C SER A 316 12.30 -8.11 19.35
N LEU A 317 13.54 -8.43 19.05
CA LEU A 317 13.96 -9.82 18.80
C LEU A 317 14.31 -10.60 20.07
N THR A 318 14.39 -9.93 21.23
CA THR A 318 14.86 -10.52 22.49
C THR A 318 13.91 -10.33 23.65
N GLU A 319 13.15 -9.22 23.67
CA GLU A 319 12.35 -8.83 24.82
C GLU A 319 10.87 -9.16 24.62
N THR A 320 10.24 -9.63 25.68
CA THR A 320 8.78 -9.80 25.72
C THR A 320 8.09 -8.47 26.01
N THR A 321 6.84 -8.33 25.54
CA THR A 321 5.97 -7.20 25.90
C THR A 321 4.77 -7.73 26.69
N THR A 322 4.43 -7.08 27.79
CA THR A 322 3.24 -7.43 28.60
C THR A 322 2.15 -6.41 28.39
N VAL A 323 0.94 -6.88 28.10
CA VAL A 323 -0.28 -6.08 28.04
C VAL A 323 -1.27 -6.52 29.10
N THR A 324 -2.06 -5.60 29.65
CA THR A 324 -3.09 -5.92 30.63
C THR A 324 -4.46 -5.99 29.98
N LEU A 325 -5.10 -7.16 30.04
CA LEU A 325 -6.45 -7.39 29.54
C LEU A 325 -7.47 -7.04 30.62
N PRO A 326 -8.44 -6.14 30.36
CA PRO A 326 -9.46 -5.77 31.35
C PRO A 326 -10.54 -6.85 31.54
N LYS A 327 -10.65 -7.76 30.58
CA LYS A 327 -11.58 -8.90 30.57
C LYS A 327 -11.02 -10.00 29.68
N GLU A 328 -11.69 -11.13 29.59
CA GLU A 328 -11.38 -12.19 28.64
C GLU A 328 -11.33 -11.66 27.21
N ALA A 329 -10.35 -12.12 26.43
CA ALA A 329 -10.09 -11.70 25.05
C ALA A 329 -9.88 -12.88 24.13
N GLU A 330 -10.19 -12.68 22.85
CA GLU A 330 -9.78 -13.52 21.72
C GLU A 330 -8.42 -13.05 21.23
N VAL A 331 -7.45 -13.94 21.15
CA VAL A 331 -6.06 -13.64 20.79
C VAL A 331 -5.65 -14.39 19.53
N TYR A 332 -5.07 -13.69 18.57
CA TYR A 332 -4.50 -14.24 17.34
C TYR A 332 -3.02 -13.82 17.28
N GLN A 333 -2.14 -14.67 17.77
CA GLN A 333 -0.71 -14.40 17.81
C GLN A 333 -0.01 -14.96 16.59
N LEU A 334 0.59 -14.08 15.79
CA LEU A 334 1.38 -14.42 14.61
C LEU A 334 2.84 -14.61 15.03
N SER A 335 3.43 -15.71 14.56
CA SER A 335 4.84 -16.07 14.77
C SER A 335 5.35 -16.91 13.60
N ALA A 336 6.65 -17.21 13.59
CA ALA A 336 7.25 -18.15 12.65
C ALA A 336 8.48 -18.81 13.27
N GLU A 337 8.97 -19.87 12.65
CA GLU A 337 10.19 -20.55 13.08
C GLU A 337 11.43 -19.64 12.98
N THR A 338 11.51 -18.88 11.91
CA THR A 338 12.53 -17.85 11.69
C THR A 338 11.89 -16.60 11.07
N LEU A 339 12.56 -15.46 11.15
CA LEU A 339 12.09 -14.22 10.52
C LEU A 339 11.94 -14.37 8.99
N ARG A 340 12.77 -15.18 8.35
CA ARG A 340 12.68 -15.41 6.88
C ARG A 340 11.78 -16.57 6.47
N SER A 341 11.01 -17.15 7.40
CA SER A 341 10.05 -18.21 7.09
C SER A 341 9.01 -17.74 6.08
N GLN A 342 8.75 -18.56 5.09
CA GLN A 342 7.65 -18.37 4.13
C GLN A 342 6.32 -18.97 4.63
N THR A 343 6.34 -19.65 5.77
CA THR A 343 5.16 -20.14 6.47
C THR A 343 5.06 -19.43 7.81
N MET A 344 3.91 -18.81 8.04
CA MET A 344 3.57 -18.14 9.28
C MET A 344 2.66 -19.01 10.14
N LEU A 345 2.74 -18.88 11.45
CA LEU A 345 1.89 -19.55 12.41
C LEU A 345 0.90 -18.55 13.01
N CYS A 346 -0.33 -18.98 13.26
CA CYS A 346 -1.27 -18.30 14.14
C CYS A 346 -1.59 -19.21 15.33
N ASN A 347 -1.32 -18.74 16.53
CA ASN A 347 -1.46 -19.53 17.77
C ASN A 347 -0.79 -20.92 17.67
N GLY A 348 0.41 -20.95 17.07
CA GLY A 348 1.20 -22.17 16.87
C GLY A 348 0.74 -23.10 15.73
N LYS A 349 -0.32 -22.78 15.02
CA LYS A 349 -0.79 -23.55 13.85
C LYS A 349 -0.33 -22.89 12.56
N ALA A 350 0.19 -23.69 11.62
CA ALA A 350 0.64 -23.19 10.33
C ALA A 350 -0.53 -22.67 9.48
N LEU A 351 -0.33 -21.51 8.88
CA LEU A 351 -1.26 -20.90 7.91
C LEU A 351 -0.85 -21.33 6.50
N VAL A 352 -1.47 -22.42 6.05
CA VAL A 352 -1.28 -23.00 4.72
C VAL A 352 -2.63 -23.40 4.16
N LEU A 353 -2.78 -23.43 2.83
CA LEU A 353 -4.02 -23.90 2.20
C LEU A 353 -4.26 -25.36 2.50
N GLY A 354 -5.53 -25.72 2.69
CA GLY A 354 -6.00 -27.09 2.79
C GLY A 354 -6.30 -27.72 1.44
N GLU A 355 -6.98 -28.86 1.46
CA GLU A 355 -7.42 -29.55 0.25
C GLU A 355 -8.35 -28.66 -0.58
N GLY A 356 -8.12 -28.62 -1.90
CA GLY A 356 -8.89 -27.77 -2.83
C GLY A 356 -8.69 -26.29 -2.62
N ASP A 357 -7.50 -25.88 -2.20
CA ASP A 357 -7.11 -24.48 -1.94
C ASP A 357 -7.95 -23.79 -0.84
N ALA A 358 -8.55 -24.57 0.04
CA ALA A 358 -9.33 -24.04 1.15
C ALA A 358 -8.43 -23.24 2.13
N LEU A 359 -8.89 -22.04 2.50
CA LEU A 359 -8.22 -21.27 3.55
C LEU A 359 -8.20 -22.04 4.88
N PRO A 360 -7.09 -22.00 5.64
CA PRO A 360 -7.02 -22.62 6.94
C PRO A 360 -8.04 -22.00 7.90
N GLU A 361 -8.54 -22.79 8.82
CA GLU A 361 -9.29 -22.28 9.96
C GLU A 361 -8.35 -21.47 10.87
N ILE A 362 -8.64 -20.19 11.02
CA ILE A 362 -7.89 -19.28 11.90
C ILE A 362 -8.74 -19.02 13.14
N ALA A 363 -8.57 -19.86 14.16
CA ALA A 363 -9.30 -19.75 15.42
C ALA A 363 -8.51 -18.94 16.46
N PRO A 364 -9.20 -18.11 17.29
CA PRO A 364 -8.57 -17.44 18.41
C PRO A 364 -8.15 -18.42 19.49
N ALA A 365 -7.16 -18.00 20.30
CA ALA A 365 -6.93 -18.54 21.62
C ALA A 365 -7.64 -17.64 22.64
N ALA A 366 -8.31 -18.25 23.63
CA ALA A 366 -8.88 -17.47 24.73
C ALA A 366 -7.78 -17.06 25.72
N ALA A 367 -7.77 -15.79 26.11
CA ALA A 367 -6.90 -15.26 27.17
C ALA A 367 -7.77 -14.66 28.28
N PRO A 368 -7.58 -15.05 29.55
CA PRO A 368 -8.34 -14.49 30.68
C PRO A 368 -7.96 -13.02 30.94
N ALA A 369 -8.78 -12.31 31.71
CA ALA A 369 -8.41 -11.01 32.23
C ALA A 369 -7.10 -11.09 33.02
N GLY A 370 -6.27 -10.06 32.95
CA GLY A 370 -4.97 -9.99 33.61
C GLY A 370 -3.82 -9.77 32.63
N GLU A 371 -2.63 -10.17 33.03
CA GLU A 371 -1.44 -9.97 32.19
C GLU A 371 -1.38 -10.99 31.06
N LEU A 372 -1.14 -10.49 29.85
CA LEU A 372 -0.83 -11.28 28.67
C LEU A 372 0.59 -10.95 28.22
N VAL A 373 1.47 -11.94 28.25
CA VAL A 373 2.86 -11.80 27.80
C VAL A 373 2.95 -12.15 26.33
N LEU A 374 3.41 -11.18 25.53
CA LEU A 374 3.64 -11.32 24.10
C LEU A 374 5.12 -11.60 23.84
N PRO A 375 5.48 -12.74 23.24
CA PRO A 375 6.87 -13.09 22.96
C PRO A 375 7.55 -12.08 22.03
N ALA A 376 8.88 -12.06 22.05
CA ALA A 376 9.70 -11.35 21.09
C ALA A 376 9.34 -11.76 19.65
N ALA A 377 9.51 -10.86 18.72
CA ALA A 377 9.26 -11.05 17.29
C ALA A 377 7.86 -11.61 16.97
N THR A 378 6.79 -11.03 17.57
CA THR A 378 5.40 -11.42 17.31
C THR A 378 4.52 -10.23 16.93
N CYS A 379 3.51 -10.51 16.12
CA CYS A 379 2.40 -9.58 15.87
C CYS A 379 1.11 -10.21 16.41
N THR A 380 0.42 -9.53 17.29
CA THR A 380 -0.72 -10.12 18.01
C THR A 380 -1.96 -9.26 17.86
N PHE A 381 -3.04 -9.84 17.32
CA PHE A 381 -4.36 -9.23 17.37
C PHE A 381 -5.08 -9.67 18.65
N ILE A 382 -5.73 -8.73 19.33
CA ILE A 382 -6.47 -8.93 20.58
C ILE A 382 -7.85 -8.33 20.40
N VAL A 383 -8.90 -9.15 20.53
CA VAL A 383 -10.28 -8.73 20.33
C VAL A 383 -11.01 -8.79 21.69
N LEU A 384 -11.54 -7.64 22.11
CA LEU A 384 -12.23 -7.42 23.38
C LEU A 384 -13.73 -7.14 23.16
#